data_35ef84f8b3cd4a215885efef338510f3
#
_entry.id   35ef84f8b3cd4a215885efef338510f3
#
_cell.length_a   1.000
_cell.length_b   1.000
_cell.length_c   1.000
_cell.angle_alpha   90.00
_cell.angle_beta   90.00
_cell.angle_gamma   90.00
#
_symmetry.space_group_name_H-M   'P 1'
#
loop_
_entity.id
_entity.type
_entity.pdbx_description
1 polymer ?
#
loop_
_entity_poly.entity_id
_entity_poly.type
_entity_poly.pdbx_seq_one_letter_code
_entity_poly.pdbx_strand_id
1 'polypeptide(L)'
;MKARSLRLAGAVVAMAIAGATTARSTQATEVKTMELGNFAVSLAVKDIKASKLFYEKLDFRQVGGKLEQNWVVLQNGSVTIGLFQGMFEKNMLTFNPGWTKDKQALKDFQDVRDLQRSLKARGLTMVTEADETTDGPAHFMVTDPDGNTLLFDQHVPSPKR
;
A
#
# COMPACT_ATOMS: atom_id res chain seq x y z
N MET A 1 46.23 -65.25 -58.04
CA MET A 1 45.57 -65.93 -56.90
C MET A 1 45.04 -64.79 -55.97
N LYS A 2 43.69 -64.69 -55.83
CA LYS A 2 43.02 -63.59 -55.22
C LYS A 2 42.68 -63.87 -53.74
N ALA A 3 43.26 -63.15 -52.83
CA ALA A 3 42.87 -63.21 -51.43
C ALA A 3 41.62 -62.31 -51.18
N ARG A 4 40.57 -62.89 -50.61
CA ARG A 4 39.37 -62.22 -50.20
C ARG A 4 39.51 -61.77 -48.72
N SER A 5 39.49 -60.48 -48.46
CA SER A 5 39.41 -59.94 -47.11
C SER A 5 37.97 -59.87 -46.63
N LEU A 6 37.68 -60.53 -45.52
CA LEU A 6 36.42 -60.52 -44.81
C LEU A 6 36.36 -59.29 -43.91
N ARG A 7 35.41 -58.39 -44.15
CA ARG A 7 35.17 -57.23 -43.25
C ARG A 7 34.08 -57.62 -42.25
N LEU A 8 34.48 -57.65 -40.97
CA LEU A 8 33.58 -57.76 -39.83
C LEU A 8 32.97 -56.34 -39.60
N ALA A 9 31.66 -56.20 -39.69
CA ALA A 9 30.93 -55.01 -39.30
C ALA A 9 30.56 -55.14 -37.81
N GLY A 10 31.23 -54.35 -37.00
CA GLY A 10 30.85 -54.19 -35.56
C GLY A 10 29.75 -53.17 -35.40
N ALA A 11 28.57 -53.61 -35.01
CA ALA A 11 27.48 -52.71 -34.64
C ALA A 11 27.71 -52.15 -33.23
N VAL A 12 27.96 -50.85 -33.14
CA VAL A 12 27.98 -50.11 -31.84
C VAL A 12 26.57 -49.69 -31.52
N VAL A 13 25.99 -50.34 -30.52
CA VAL A 13 24.69 -49.92 -29.96
C VAL A 13 24.97 -48.75 -28.98
N ALA A 14 24.63 -47.54 -29.42
CA ALA A 14 24.66 -46.36 -28.55
C ALA A 14 23.39 -46.32 -27.69
N MET A 15 23.53 -46.59 -26.39
CA MET A 15 22.44 -46.51 -25.41
C MET A 15 22.33 -45.06 -25.01
N ALA A 16 21.33 -44.34 -25.54
CA ALA A 16 21.00 -42.98 -25.13
C ALA A 16 20.25 -43.00 -23.78
N ILE A 17 20.92 -42.60 -22.70
CA ILE A 17 20.29 -42.38 -21.40
C ILE A 17 19.64 -41.00 -21.49
N ALA A 18 18.30 -40.94 -21.68
CA ALA A 18 17.54 -39.73 -21.57
C ALA A 18 17.38 -39.37 -20.08
N GLY A 19 18.26 -38.51 -19.58
CA GLY A 19 18.12 -37.90 -18.27
C GLY A 19 16.99 -36.89 -18.30
N ALA A 20 15.82 -37.25 -17.77
CA ALA A 20 14.71 -36.29 -17.55
C ALA A 20 15.09 -35.36 -16.39
N THR A 21 15.65 -34.20 -16.71
CA THR A 21 15.84 -33.10 -15.76
C THR A 21 14.48 -32.48 -15.49
N THR A 22 13.80 -32.90 -14.40
CA THR A 22 12.62 -32.21 -13.91
C THR A 22 13.05 -30.85 -13.39
N ALA A 23 12.89 -29.81 -14.22
CA ALA A 23 13.00 -28.43 -13.79
C ALA A 23 11.86 -28.14 -12.79
N ARG A 24 12.22 -28.14 -11.51
CA ARG A 24 11.32 -27.71 -10.44
C ARG A 24 11.15 -26.22 -10.59
N SER A 25 10.05 -25.77 -11.23
CA SER A 25 9.67 -24.37 -11.26
C SER A 25 9.39 -23.95 -9.82
N THR A 26 10.30 -23.24 -9.19
CA THR A 26 10.03 -22.47 -7.97
C THR A 26 9.08 -21.36 -8.39
N GLN A 27 7.76 -21.58 -8.25
CA GLN A 27 6.80 -20.48 -8.22
C GLN A 27 7.20 -19.58 -7.06
N ALA A 28 7.84 -18.45 -7.38
CA ALA A 28 8.01 -17.38 -6.44
C ALA A 28 6.58 -16.97 -6.02
N THR A 29 6.24 -17.20 -4.75
CA THR A 29 4.97 -16.73 -4.18
C THR A 29 5.00 -15.21 -4.29
N GLU A 30 4.19 -14.66 -5.18
CA GLU A 30 4.05 -13.22 -5.35
C GLU A 30 3.55 -12.66 -4.00
N VAL A 31 4.45 -11.99 -3.28
CA VAL A 31 4.09 -11.34 -2.01
C VAL A 31 3.20 -10.17 -2.38
N LYS A 32 1.90 -10.35 -2.25
CA LYS A 32 0.92 -9.28 -2.48
C LYS A 32 1.23 -8.13 -1.52
N THR A 33 1.73 -7.03 -2.07
CA THR A 33 2.00 -5.81 -1.31
C THR A 33 0.69 -5.22 -0.81
N MET A 34 0.66 -4.73 0.44
CA MET A 34 -0.50 -4.02 0.97
C MET A 34 -0.68 -2.68 0.26
N GLU A 35 -1.92 -2.39 -0.15
CA GLU A 35 -2.31 -1.12 -0.74
C GLU A 35 -2.84 -0.19 0.35
N LEU A 36 -1.97 0.67 0.88
CA LEU A 36 -2.29 1.54 2.02
C LEU A 36 -3.20 2.73 1.64
N GLY A 37 -3.39 2.99 0.35
CA GLY A 37 -4.19 4.10 -0.16
C GLY A 37 -3.39 5.39 -0.36
N ASN A 38 -4.09 6.50 -0.63
CA ASN A 38 -3.47 7.79 -0.86
C ASN A 38 -2.80 8.31 0.42
N PHE A 39 -1.56 8.81 0.28
CA PHE A 39 -0.77 9.30 1.41
C PHE A 39 -0.90 10.82 1.59
N ALA A 40 -0.98 11.26 2.84
CA ALA A 40 -0.94 12.64 3.27
C ALA A 40 -0.23 12.78 4.62
N VAL A 41 0.29 13.96 4.91
CA VAL A 41 0.75 14.32 6.26
C VAL A 41 -0.30 15.21 6.90
N SER A 42 -0.78 14.83 8.09
CA SER A 42 -1.69 15.62 8.90
C SER A 42 -0.89 16.40 9.96
N LEU A 43 -0.87 17.70 9.84
CA LEU A 43 -0.09 18.61 10.69
C LEU A 43 -0.99 19.23 11.77
N ALA A 44 -0.61 19.08 13.03
CA ALA A 44 -1.15 19.83 14.15
C ALA A 44 -0.59 21.25 14.10
N VAL A 45 -1.44 22.24 13.87
CA VAL A 45 -1.01 23.65 13.74
C VAL A 45 -1.62 24.51 14.84
N LYS A 46 -0.88 25.54 15.25
CA LYS A 46 -1.32 26.50 16.30
C LYS A 46 -2.25 27.57 15.72
N ASP A 47 -1.96 28.01 14.48
CA ASP A 47 -2.73 29.00 13.75
C ASP A 47 -2.88 28.51 12.30
N ILE A 48 -4.08 28.03 11.98
CA ILE A 48 -4.37 27.44 10.68
C ILE A 48 -4.33 28.47 9.54
N LYS A 49 -4.67 29.74 9.82
CA LYS A 49 -4.65 30.82 8.84
C LYS A 49 -3.21 31.16 8.47
N ALA A 50 -2.35 31.33 9.48
CA ALA A 50 -0.93 31.59 9.26
C ALA A 50 -0.25 30.41 8.55
N SER A 51 -0.54 29.18 8.96
CA SER A 51 0.00 27.98 8.32
C SER A 51 -0.46 27.86 6.87
N LYS A 52 -1.74 28.09 6.57
CA LYS A 52 -2.26 28.09 5.20
C LYS A 52 -1.53 29.10 4.32
N LEU A 53 -1.40 30.36 4.77
CA LEU A 53 -0.67 31.40 4.06
C LEU A 53 0.80 31.04 3.82
N PHE A 54 1.43 30.33 4.75
CA PHE A 54 2.80 29.85 4.58
C PHE A 54 2.89 28.84 3.42
N TYR A 55 2.04 27.82 3.42
CA TYR A 55 2.05 26.80 2.38
C TYR A 55 1.58 27.30 1.01
N GLU A 56 0.70 28.32 0.96
CA GLU A 56 0.33 28.98 -0.29
C GLU A 56 1.52 29.67 -0.98
N LYS A 57 2.52 30.16 -0.22
CA LYS A 57 3.78 30.66 -0.78
C LYS A 57 4.65 29.58 -1.42
N LEU A 58 4.37 28.30 -1.11
CA LEU A 58 4.99 27.12 -1.72
C LEU A 58 4.09 26.51 -2.80
N ASP A 59 3.17 27.30 -3.36
CA ASP A 59 2.21 26.89 -4.41
C ASP A 59 1.24 25.76 -4.00
N PHE A 60 1.06 25.53 -2.69
CA PHE A 60 -0.03 24.67 -2.25
C PHE A 60 -1.37 25.38 -2.40
N ARG A 61 -2.37 24.63 -2.84
CA ARG A 61 -3.75 25.13 -3.01
C ARG A 61 -4.71 24.34 -2.16
N GLN A 62 -5.71 25.01 -1.60
CA GLN A 62 -6.75 24.34 -0.83
C GLN A 62 -7.63 23.48 -1.76
N VAL A 63 -7.73 22.19 -1.43
CA VAL A 63 -8.54 21.19 -2.15
C VAL A 63 -9.64 20.60 -1.27
N GLY A 64 -9.71 20.97 0.00
CA GLY A 64 -10.75 20.50 0.92
C GLY A 64 -10.70 21.18 2.28
N GLY A 65 -11.71 20.89 3.10
CA GLY A 65 -11.86 21.46 4.43
C GLY A 65 -12.37 22.89 4.44
N LYS A 66 -12.53 23.43 5.65
CA LYS A 66 -13.01 24.80 5.90
C LYS A 66 -12.24 25.40 7.07
N LEU A 67 -11.74 26.63 6.92
CA LEU A 67 -11.02 27.33 7.99
C LEU A 67 -11.88 27.51 9.25
N GLU A 68 -13.18 27.72 9.07
CA GLU A 68 -14.15 27.88 10.16
C GLU A 68 -14.36 26.60 10.97
N GLN A 69 -13.97 25.46 10.41
CA GLN A 69 -13.99 24.15 11.06
C GLN A 69 -12.60 23.73 11.58
N ASN A 70 -11.63 24.66 11.57
CA ASN A 70 -10.25 24.44 12.04
C ASN A 70 -9.50 23.33 11.30
N TRP A 71 -9.85 23.02 10.06
CA TRP A 71 -9.10 22.10 9.21
C TRP A 71 -9.19 22.46 7.73
N VAL A 72 -8.08 22.27 7.02
CA VAL A 72 -8.01 22.38 5.56
C VAL A 72 -7.06 21.33 5.00
N VAL A 73 -7.30 20.91 3.76
CA VAL A 73 -6.41 20.05 2.99
C VAL A 73 -5.83 20.86 1.86
N LEU A 74 -4.52 20.87 1.78
CA LEU A 74 -3.73 21.58 0.78
C LEU A 74 -3.02 20.59 -0.12
N GLN A 75 -2.85 20.90 -1.39
CA GLN A 75 -2.17 20.05 -2.36
C GLN A 75 -1.27 20.88 -3.28
N ASN A 76 -0.09 20.32 -3.58
CA ASN A 76 0.80 20.76 -4.64
C ASN A 76 1.26 19.53 -5.44
N GLY A 77 0.82 19.38 -6.69
CA GLY A 77 1.07 18.20 -7.52
C GLY A 77 0.58 16.92 -6.85
N SER A 78 1.50 16.02 -6.52
CA SER A 78 1.19 14.75 -5.83
C SER A 78 1.29 14.83 -4.30
N VAL A 79 1.71 15.97 -3.75
CA VAL A 79 1.90 16.14 -2.30
C VAL A 79 0.63 16.68 -1.66
N THR A 80 0.15 16.00 -0.64
CA THR A 80 -1.04 16.40 0.13
C THR A 80 -0.65 16.65 1.60
N ILE A 81 -1.12 17.78 2.14
CA ILE A 81 -0.93 18.17 3.54
C ILE A 81 -2.29 18.54 4.11
N GLY A 82 -2.65 17.97 5.25
CA GLY A 82 -3.78 18.41 6.06
C GLY A 82 -3.28 19.36 7.17
N LEU A 83 -3.92 20.51 7.34
CA LEU A 83 -3.69 21.41 8.48
C LEU A 83 -4.87 21.30 9.43
N PHE A 84 -4.59 21.04 10.71
CA PHE A 84 -5.61 20.83 11.74
C PHE A 84 -5.26 21.65 12.98
N GLN A 85 -6.16 22.51 13.41
CA GLN A 85 -5.96 23.32 14.61
C GLN A 85 -6.79 22.78 15.76
N GLY A 86 -6.10 22.38 16.86
CA GLY A 86 -6.76 21.93 18.09
C GLY A 86 -7.47 20.56 18.01
N MET A 87 -7.21 19.76 16.99
CA MET A 87 -7.85 18.43 16.82
C MET A 87 -7.01 17.30 17.41
N PHE A 88 -5.70 17.44 17.39
CA PHE A 88 -4.73 16.49 17.94
C PHE A 88 -3.40 17.21 18.26
N GLU A 89 -2.56 16.59 19.08
CA GLU A 89 -1.34 17.25 19.59
C GLU A 89 -0.11 17.05 18.70
N LYS A 90 -0.02 15.92 17.99
CA LYS A 90 1.16 15.52 17.21
C LYS A 90 0.79 15.29 15.75
N ASN A 91 1.74 15.56 14.87
CA ASN A 91 1.59 15.25 13.45
C ASN A 91 1.35 13.75 13.22
N MET A 92 0.62 13.40 12.17
CA MET A 92 0.32 12.03 11.80
C MET A 92 0.66 11.77 10.34
N LEU A 93 1.08 10.54 10.05
CA LEU A 93 1.15 10.00 8.71
C LEU A 93 -0.23 9.41 8.38
N THR A 94 -0.88 9.92 7.36
CA THR A 94 -2.26 9.53 7.03
C THR A 94 -2.30 8.77 5.71
N PHE A 95 -2.95 7.62 5.72
CA PHE A 95 -3.24 6.80 4.55
C PHE A 95 -4.75 6.75 4.34
N ASN A 96 -5.20 6.98 3.11
CA ASN A 96 -6.63 6.99 2.78
C ASN A 96 -6.97 5.86 1.81
N PRO A 97 -7.28 4.64 2.30
CA PRO A 97 -7.74 3.55 1.46
C PRO A 97 -8.99 3.94 0.69
N GLY A 98 -9.08 3.51 -0.57
CA GLY A 98 -10.22 3.79 -1.43
C GLY A 98 -10.25 5.16 -2.10
N TRP A 99 -9.24 6.01 -1.88
CA TRP A 99 -9.11 7.29 -2.56
C TRP A 99 -7.87 7.39 -3.45
N THR A 100 -8.04 8.03 -4.61
CA THR A 100 -6.92 8.57 -5.39
C THR A 100 -6.38 9.85 -4.72
N LYS A 101 -5.24 10.38 -5.22
CA LYS A 101 -4.71 11.69 -4.79
C LYS A 101 -5.70 12.85 -4.98
N ASP A 102 -6.60 12.73 -5.97
CA ASP A 102 -7.60 13.75 -6.29
C ASP A 102 -8.95 13.47 -5.58
N LYS A 103 -8.95 12.63 -4.54
CA LYS A 103 -10.12 12.25 -3.73
C LYS A 103 -11.23 11.60 -4.53
N GLN A 104 -10.90 10.97 -5.67
CA GLN A 104 -11.85 10.15 -6.40
C GLN A 104 -11.93 8.77 -5.76
N ALA A 105 -13.15 8.25 -5.59
CA ALA A 105 -13.35 6.91 -5.06
C ALA A 105 -12.85 5.85 -6.04
N LEU A 106 -12.04 4.92 -5.54
CA LEU A 106 -11.61 3.74 -6.26
C LEU A 106 -12.71 2.67 -6.20
N LYS A 107 -12.86 1.90 -7.28
CA LYS A 107 -13.77 0.73 -7.29
C LYS A 107 -13.17 -0.46 -6.56
N ASP A 108 -11.88 -0.67 -6.78
CA ASP A 108 -11.11 -1.76 -6.20
C ASP A 108 -10.00 -1.17 -5.32
N PHE A 109 -9.96 -1.58 -4.07
CA PHE A 109 -8.94 -1.17 -3.10
C PHE A 109 -8.96 -2.14 -1.92
N GLN A 110 -7.91 -2.13 -1.10
CA GLN A 110 -7.88 -2.91 0.13
C GLN A 110 -8.63 -2.16 1.23
N ASP A 111 -9.73 -2.75 1.72
CA ASP A 111 -10.55 -2.17 2.79
C ASP A 111 -9.74 -1.96 4.07
N VAL A 112 -10.04 -0.89 4.80
CA VAL A 112 -9.36 -0.54 6.05
C VAL A 112 -9.42 -1.65 7.09
N ARG A 113 -10.50 -2.44 7.12
CA ARG A 113 -10.65 -3.59 8.04
C ARG A 113 -9.79 -4.77 7.62
N ASP A 114 -9.61 -4.99 6.29
CA ASP A 114 -8.68 -5.99 5.77
C ASP A 114 -7.22 -5.62 6.06
N LEU A 115 -6.88 -4.33 5.96
CA LEU A 115 -5.58 -3.78 6.38
C LEU A 115 -5.36 -4.01 7.87
N GLN A 116 -6.35 -3.64 8.72
CA GLN A 116 -6.29 -3.84 10.16
C GLN A 116 -6.02 -5.31 10.52
N ARG A 117 -6.79 -6.24 9.96
CA ARG A 117 -6.60 -7.68 10.20
C ARG A 117 -5.20 -8.15 9.76
N SER A 118 -4.75 -7.69 8.60
CA SER A 118 -3.44 -8.04 8.07
C SER A 118 -2.31 -7.53 8.95
N LEU A 119 -2.42 -6.32 9.50
CA LEU A 119 -1.41 -5.74 10.40
C LEU A 119 -1.43 -6.42 11.78
N LYS A 120 -2.62 -6.72 12.33
CA LYS A 120 -2.75 -7.53 13.55
C LYS A 120 -2.10 -8.90 13.39
N ALA A 121 -2.33 -9.58 12.27
CA ALA A 121 -1.71 -10.87 11.97
C ALA A 121 -0.18 -10.81 11.87
N ARG A 122 0.39 -9.63 11.59
CA ARG A 122 1.83 -9.35 11.60
C ARG A 122 2.36 -8.89 12.95
N GLY A 123 1.52 -8.88 14.00
CA GLY A 123 1.91 -8.56 15.37
C GLY A 123 1.85 -7.07 15.72
N LEU A 124 1.24 -6.19 14.88
CA LEU A 124 1.08 -4.79 15.25
C LEU A 124 -0.08 -4.62 16.23
N THR A 125 0.14 -3.77 17.24
CA THR A 125 -0.89 -3.36 18.20
C THR A 125 -1.62 -2.13 17.68
N MET A 126 -2.95 -2.16 17.70
CA MET A 126 -3.78 -1.02 17.31
C MET A 126 -3.89 -0.03 18.49
N VAL A 127 -3.80 1.27 18.18
CA VAL A 127 -4.12 2.37 19.12
C VAL A 127 -5.63 2.61 19.15
N THR A 128 -6.24 2.60 17.95
CA THR A 128 -7.69 2.58 17.76
C THR A 128 -8.02 1.53 16.71
N GLU A 129 -9.24 1.00 16.74
CA GLU A 129 -9.68 -0.05 15.84
C GLU A 129 -10.88 0.39 14.99
N ALA A 130 -10.87 -0.03 13.73
CA ALA A 130 -12.04 0.04 12.87
C ALA A 130 -13.06 -1.01 13.32
N ASP A 131 -14.34 -0.64 13.36
CA ASP A 131 -15.44 -1.58 13.61
C ASP A 131 -15.58 -2.55 12.42
N GLU A 132 -15.28 -3.82 12.67
CA GLU A 132 -15.30 -4.88 11.67
C GLU A 132 -16.72 -5.38 11.31
N THR A 133 -17.74 -4.92 12.02
CA THR A 133 -19.15 -5.29 11.78
C THR A 133 -19.84 -4.39 10.76
N THR A 134 -19.20 -3.28 10.38
CA THR A 134 -19.72 -2.29 9.43
C THR A 134 -19.03 -2.37 8.07
N ASP A 135 -19.62 -1.78 7.05
CA ASP A 135 -19.08 -1.66 5.68
C ASP A 135 -18.97 -0.20 5.20
N GLY A 136 -19.30 0.76 6.07
CA GLY A 136 -19.15 2.20 5.82
C GLY A 136 -17.73 2.73 6.00
N PRO A 137 -17.54 4.06 5.95
CA PRO A 137 -16.29 4.72 6.32
C PRO A 137 -15.82 4.28 7.72
N ALA A 138 -14.51 4.06 7.85
CA ALA A 138 -13.91 3.64 9.12
C ALA A 138 -12.42 3.96 9.16
N HIS A 139 -11.84 3.95 10.35
CA HIS A 139 -10.41 4.20 10.52
C HIS A 139 -9.82 3.35 11.65
N PHE A 140 -8.51 3.16 11.61
CA PHE A 140 -7.73 2.66 12.72
C PHE A 140 -6.40 3.41 12.81
N MET A 141 -5.74 3.33 13.96
CA MET A 141 -4.42 3.92 14.18
C MET A 141 -3.44 2.90 14.75
N VAL A 142 -2.19 3.04 14.35
CA VAL A 142 -1.03 2.36 14.94
C VAL A 142 0.05 3.38 15.26
N THR A 143 1.02 3.00 16.10
CA THR A 143 2.18 3.82 16.40
C THR A 143 3.43 3.05 16.01
N ASP A 144 4.37 3.74 15.36
CA ASP A 144 5.67 3.15 15.05
C ASP A 144 6.57 3.08 16.30
N PRO A 145 7.74 2.42 16.25
CA PRO A 145 8.64 2.29 17.40
C PRO A 145 9.13 3.63 18.00
N ASP A 146 9.15 4.71 17.22
CA ASP A 146 9.58 6.04 17.63
C ASP A 146 8.42 6.93 18.12
N GLY A 147 7.19 6.39 18.14
CA GLY A 147 6.00 7.08 18.62
C GLY A 147 5.29 7.92 17.57
N ASN A 148 5.60 7.77 16.29
CA ASN A 148 4.85 8.42 15.22
C ASN A 148 3.50 7.72 14.99
N THR A 149 2.42 8.49 14.94
CA THR A 149 1.09 7.97 14.69
C THR A 149 0.85 7.79 13.19
N LEU A 150 0.41 6.60 12.80
CA LEU A 150 -0.08 6.28 11.47
C LEU A 150 -1.59 6.12 11.55
N LEU A 151 -2.32 6.94 10.81
CA LEU A 151 -3.78 6.90 10.67
C LEU A 151 -4.13 6.27 9.31
N PHE A 152 -4.95 5.24 9.34
CA PHE A 152 -5.58 4.65 8.15
C PHE A 152 -7.05 5.05 8.16
N ASP A 153 -7.43 5.98 7.27
CA ASP A 153 -8.72 6.65 7.28
C ASP A 153 -9.45 6.46 5.95
N GLN A 154 -10.40 5.53 5.92
CA GLN A 154 -11.23 5.21 4.75
C GLN A 154 -12.51 6.04 4.80
N HIS A 155 -12.68 6.92 3.84
CA HIS A 155 -13.84 7.83 3.72
C HIS A 155 -14.96 7.30 2.82
N VAL A 156 -14.74 6.17 2.17
CA VAL A 156 -15.69 5.55 1.23
C VAL A 156 -16.19 4.22 1.79
N PRO A 157 -17.37 3.73 1.37
CA PRO A 157 -17.81 2.39 1.75
C PRO A 157 -16.83 1.32 1.28
N SER A 158 -16.86 0.14 1.92
CA SER A 158 -16.11 -1.04 1.50
C SER A 158 -16.35 -1.36 0.02
N PRO A 159 -15.34 -1.83 -0.70
CA PRO A 159 -15.53 -2.26 -2.09
C PRO A 159 -16.52 -3.43 -2.12
N LYS A 160 -17.45 -3.41 -3.07
CA LYS A 160 -18.38 -4.53 -3.27
C LYS A 160 -17.57 -5.76 -3.69
N ARG A 161 -17.65 -6.80 -2.90
CA ARG A 161 -17.10 -8.13 -3.21
C ARG A 161 -18.00 -8.90 -4.16
#